data_e10049b2ceb460e517efa032dda4a52a
#
_entry.id   e10049b2ceb460e517efa032dda4a52a
#
_cell.length_a   1.000
_cell.length_b   1.000
_cell.length_c   1.000
_cell.angle_alpha   90.00
_cell.angle_beta   90.00
_cell.angle_gamma   90.00
#
_symmetry.space_group_name_H-M   'P 1'
#
loop_
_entity.id
_entity.type
_entity.pdbx_description
1 polymer ?
#
loop_
_entity_poly.entity_id
_entity_poly.type
_entity_poly.pdbx_seq_one_letter_code
_entity_poly.pdbx_strand_id
1 'polypeptide(L)'
;MKNVDDLEIRKFEALASRWWDPNSEFKPLHDITPLRVNYISQHINLAEKRVLDIGCGGGILAGALAHHGATVTAIDKAEASLSVAKLHLLESQLDISYLDSTAEEFAETQP
;
A
#
# COMPACT_ATOMS: atom_id res chain seq x y z
N MET A 1 -8.11 -3.77 30.40
CA MET A 1 -6.94 -3.32 29.64
C MET A 1 -6.62 -4.26 28.50
N LYS A 2 -6.28 -5.51 28.78
CA LYS A 2 -5.99 -6.49 27.73
C LYS A 2 -7.17 -6.72 26.79
N ASN A 3 -8.40 -6.70 27.30
CA ASN A 3 -9.61 -6.93 26.49
C ASN A 3 -9.81 -5.82 25.45
N VAL A 4 -9.49 -4.58 25.78
CA VAL A 4 -9.61 -3.45 24.86
C VAL A 4 -8.57 -3.58 23.74
N ASP A 5 -7.34 -3.92 24.11
CA ASP A 5 -6.26 -4.11 23.15
C ASP A 5 -6.54 -5.29 22.22
N ASP A 6 -7.09 -6.39 22.77
CA ASP A 6 -7.47 -7.55 21.97
C ASP A 6 -8.58 -7.22 20.97
N LEU A 7 -9.58 -6.40 21.38
CA LEU A 7 -10.66 -5.98 20.50
C LEU A 7 -10.13 -5.10 19.36
N GLU A 8 -9.21 -4.19 19.68
CA GLU A 8 -8.60 -3.34 18.65
C GLU A 8 -7.77 -4.14 17.67
N ILE A 9 -6.99 -5.10 18.17
CA ILE A 9 -6.20 -5.99 17.32
C ILE A 9 -7.11 -6.78 16.39
N ARG A 10 -8.21 -7.32 16.91
CA ARG A 10 -9.18 -8.07 16.09
C ARG A 10 -9.82 -7.22 15.02
N LYS A 11 -10.19 -5.98 15.36
CA LYS A 11 -10.74 -5.03 14.37
C LYS A 11 -9.73 -4.72 13.29
N PHE A 12 -8.48 -4.51 13.67
CA PHE A 12 -7.40 -4.26 12.73
C PHE A 12 -7.16 -5.47 11.81
N GLU A 13 -7.09 -6.66 12.39
CA GLU A 13 -6.90 -7.89 11.62
C GLU A 13 -8.06 -8.12 10.64
N ALA A 14 -9.30 -7.83 11.07
CA ALA A 14 -10.46 -7.93 10.20
C ALA A 14 -10.38 -6.95 9.03
N LEU A 15 -9.95 -5.72 9.28
CA LEU A 15 -9.76 -4.73 8.24
C LEU A 15 -8.68 -5.16 7.26
N ALA A 16 -7.54 -5.63 7.78
CA ALA A 16 -6.43 -6.10 6.95
C ALA A 16 -6.86 -7.26 6.05
N SER A 17 -7.60 -8.19 6.62
CA SER A 17 -8.13 -9.33 5.87
C SER A 17 -9.05 -8.90 4.73
N ARG A 18 -9.92 -7.91 4.98
CA ARG A 18 -10.82 -7.39 3.93
C ARG A 18 -10.05 -6.64 2.84
N TRP A 19 -9.06 -5.82 3.21
CA TRP A 19 -8.27 -5.06 2.23
C TRP A 19 -7.67 -5.96 1.16
N TRP A 20 -7.14 -7.11 1.56
CA TRP A 20 -6.42 -8.00 0.65
C TRP A 20 -7.27 -9.14 0.12
N ASP A 21 -8.56 -9.17 0.46
CA ASP A 21 -9.52 -10.12 -0.10
C ASP A 21 -10.10 -9.54 -1.39
N PRO A 22 -9.82 -10.12 -2.57
CA PRO A 22 -10.33 -9.59 -3.83
C PRO A 22 -11.85 -9.73 -3.99
N ASN A 23 -12.53 -10.39 -3.07
CA ASN A 23 -13.97 -10.53 -3.09
C ASN A 23 -14.67 -9.68 -2.03
N SER A 24 -13.92 -8.83 -1.32
CA SER A 24 -14.47 -7.92 -0.30
C SER A 24 -14.97 -6.62 -0.92
N GLU A 25 -15.31 -5.67 -0.05
CA GLU A 25 -15.66 -4.30 -0.45
C GLU A 25 -14.53 -3.59 -1.20
N PHE A 26 -13.30 -4.07 -1.10
CA PHE A 26 -12.14 -3.51 -1.81
C PHE A 26 -11.92 -4.14 -3.19
N LYS A 27 -12.86 -4.97 -3.64
CA LYS A 27 -12.79 -5.57 -4.97
C LYS A 27 -12.53 -4.58 -6.09
N PRO A 28 -13.16 -3.38 -6.14
CA PRO A 28 -12.86 -2.43 -7.21
C PRO A 28 -11.38 -2.05 -7.31
N LEU A 29 -10.68 -1.95 -6.18
CA LEU A 29 -9.23 -1.66 -6.17
C LEU A 29 -8.43 -2.82 -6.74
N HIS A 30 -8.80 -4.04 -6.41
CA HIS A 30 -8.14 -5.24 -6.94
C HIS A 30 -8.38 -5.38 -8.43
N ASP A 31 -9.58 -5.03 -8.90
CA ASP A 31 -9.92 -5.13 -10.33
C ASP A 31 -9.19 -4.10 -11.17
N ILE A 32 -9.06 -2.86 -10.68
CA ILE A 32 -8.45 -1.78 -11.46
C ILE A 32 -6.93 -1.79 -11.42
N THR A 33 -6.33 -2.33 -10.37
CA THR A 33 -4.88 -2.28 -10.19
C THR A 33 -4.11 -2.97 -11.32
N PRO A 34 -4.47 -4.18 -11.79
CA PRO A 34 -3.77 -4.80 -12.92
C PRO A 34 -3.85 -3.96 -14.18
N LEU A 35 -4.98 -3.28 -14.42
CA LEU A 35 -5.15 -2.41 -15.59
C LEU A 35 -4.22 -1.20 -15.51
N ARG A 36 -4.10 -0.60 -14.31
CA ARG A 36 -3.19 0.54 -14.09
C ARG A 36 -1.74 0.15 -14.27
N VAL A 37 -1.34 -0.98 -13.68
CA VAL A 37 0.03 -1.45 -13.77
C VAL A 37 0.38 -1.79 -15.22
N ASN A 38 -0.54 -2.45 -15.93
CA ASN A 38 -0.33 -2.77 -17.34
C ASN A 38 -0.16 -1.51 -18.19
N TYR A 39 -1.00 -0.49 -17.97
CA TYR A 39 -0.89 0.78 -18.66
C TYR A 39 0.46 1.45 -18.41
N ILE A 40 0.88 1.52 -17.14
CA ILE A 40 2.16 2.11 -16.76
C ILE A 40 3.32 1.35 -17.42
N SER A 41 3.26 0.02 -17.39
CA SER A 41 4.33 -0.83 -17.94
C SER A 41 4.48 -0.70 -19.45
N GLN A 42 3.43 -0.28 -20.15
CA GLN A 42 3.50 -0.02 -21.58
C GLN A 42 4.29 1.25 -21.90
N HIS A 43 4.39 2.19 -20.95
CA HIS A 43 5.04 3.47 -21.14
C HIS A 43 6.42 3.55 -20.51
N ILE A 44 6.64 2.83 -19.42
CA ILE A 44 7.94 2.82 -18.73
C ILE A 44 8.27 1.39 -18.29
N ASN A 45 9.57 1.12 -18.17
CA ASN A 45 10.03 -0.11 -17.55
C ASN A 45 10.07 0.12 -16.04
N LEU A 46 9.19 -0.55 -15.30
CA LEU A 46 9.11 -0.42 -13.84
C LEU A 46 10.31 -1.00 -13.13
N ALA A 47 11.00 -1.97 -13.73
CA ALA A 47 12.17 -2.58 -13.10
C ALA A 47 13.21 -1.49 -12.80
N GLU A 48 13.68 -1.45 -11.56
CA GLU A 48 14.71 -0.51 -11.10
C GLU A 48 14.26 0.96 -11.03
N LYS A 49 12.98 1.24 -11.29
CA LYS A 49 12.45 2.61 -11.15
C LYS A 49 12.10 2.90 -9.71
N ARG A 50 12.30 4.16 -9.31
CA ARG A 50 11.79 4.66 -8.03
C ARG A 50 10.44 5.29 -8.27
N VAL A 51 9.44 4.88 -7.51
CA VAL A 51 8.05 5.30 -7.68
C VAL A 51 7.52 5.84 -6.36
N LEU A 52 6.76 6.94 -6.44
CA LEU A 52 6.06 7.50 -5.29
C LEU A 52 4.56 7.27 -5.51
N ASP A 53 3.94 6.57 -4.56
CA ASP A 53 2.49 6.35 -4.54
C ASP A 53 1.87 7.25 -3.48
N ILE A 54 1.13 8.27 -3.91
CA ILE A 54 0.48 9.24 -3.04
C ILE A 54 -0.95 8.78 -2.75
N GLY A 55 -1.29 8.65 -1.46
CA GLY A 55 -2.59 8.13 -1.06
C GLY A 55 -2.66 6.61 -1.24
N CYS A 56 -1.65 5.91 -0.76
CA CYS A 56 -1.46 4.49 -1.05
C CYS A 56 -2.48 3.56 -0.39
N GLY A 57 -3.20 4.01 0.64
CA GLY A 57 -4.15 3.17 1.37
C GLY A 57 -3.49 1.90 1.90
N GLY A 58 -4.13 0.76 1.69
CA GLY A 58 -3.65 -0.55 2.15
C GLY A 58 -2.55 -1.17 1.31
N GLY A 59 -2.06 -0.46 0.28
CA GLY A 59 -0.88 -0.86 -0.46
C GLY A 59 -1.11 -1.78 -1.65
N ILE A 60 -2.34 -1.86 -2.17
CA ILE A 60 -2.64 -2.76 -3.30
C ILE A 60 -1.84 -2.36 -4.54
N LEU A 61 -1.89 -1.07 -4.93
CA LEU A 61 -1.14 -0.58 -6.08
C LEU A 61 0.36 -0.59 -5.81
N ALA A 62 0.79 -0.10 -4.63
CA ALA A 62 2.20 -0.09 -4.26
C ALA A 62 2.80 -1.50 -4.33
N GLY A 63 2.09 -2.49 -3.81
CA GLY A 63 2.52 -3.88 -3.87
C GLY A 63 2.67 -4.39 -5.30
N ALA A 64 1.71 -4.06 -6.17
CA ALA A 64 1.76 -4.47 -7.57
C ALA A 64 2.93 -3.83 -8.31
N LEU A 65 3.20 -2.54 -8.06
CA LEU A 65 4.34 -1.84 -8.66
C LEU A 65 5.67 -2.44 -8.21
N ALA A 66 5.81 -2.72 -6.92
CA ALA A 66 7.02 -3.33 -6.38
C ALA A 66 7.20 -4.76 -6.91
N HIS A 67 6.13 -5.49 -7.10
CA HIS A 67 6.18 -6.84 -7.68
C HIS A 67 6.74 -6.82 -9.11
N HIS A 68 6.55 -5.71 -9.82
CA HIS A 68 7.12 -5.52 -11.16
C HIS A 68 8.55 -4.95 -11.13
N GLY A 69 9.18 -4.91 -9.97
CA GLY A 69 10.58 -4.54 -9.82
C GLY A 69 10.86 -3.09 -9.45
N ALA A 70 9.82 -2.29 -9.22
CA ALA A 70 10.00 -0.90 -8.78
C ALA A 70 10.40 -0.84 -7.31
N THR A 71 11.16 0.19 -6.95
CA THR A 71 11.39 0.58 -5.56
C THR A 71 10.34 1.64 -5.22
N VAL A 72 9.44 1.33 -4.32
CA VAL A 72 8.26 2.16 -4.06
C VAL A 72 8.37 2.88 -2.72
N THR A 73 8.12 4.19 -2.74
CA THR A 73 7.81 4.95 -1.54
C THR A 73 6.31 5.26 -1.60
N ALA A 74 5.58 4.87 -0.57
CA ALA A 74 4.13 5.00 -0.55
C ALA A 74 3.72 5.80 0.67
N ILE A 75 2.92 6.84 0.47
CA ILE A 75 2.54 7.76 1.54
C ILE A 75 1.03 7.85 1.68
N ASP A 76 0.59 8.03 2.93
CA ASP A 76 -0.81 8.25 3.25
C ASP A 76 -0.89 8.85 4.66
N LYS A 77 -1.98 9.53 4.98
CA LYS A 77 -2.25 10.03 6.32
C LYS A 77 -3.22 9.14 7.09
N ALA A 78 -3.85 8.17 6.43
CA ALA A 78 -4.77 7.24 7.06
C ALA A 78 -3.99 6.15 7.80
N GLU A 79 -3.82 6.31 9.10
CA GLU A 79 -3.03 5.38 9.93
C GLU A 79 -3.50 3.94 9.82
N ALA A 80 -4.81 3.71 9.84
CA ALA A 80 -5.36 2.35 9.75
C ALA A 80 -4.97 1.67 8.44
N SER A 81 -5.08 2.41 7.33
CA SER A 81 -4.71 1.88 6.01
C SER A 81 -3.22 1.61 5.91
N LEU A 82 -2.38 2.53 6.41
CA LEU A 82 -0.93 2.33 6.43
C LEU A 82 -0.54 1.11 7.26
N SER A 83 -1.20 0.90 8.38
CA SER A 83 -0.93 -0.26 9.23
C SER A 83 -1.26 -1.56 8.50
N VAL A 84 -2.35 -1.57 7.71
CA VAL A 84 -2.70 -2.71 6.85
C VAL A 84 -1.60 -2.95 5.82
N ALA A 85 -1.13 -1.89 5.16
CA ALA A 85 -0.07 -1.98 4.16
C ALA A 85 1.23 -2.53 4.75
N LYS A 86 1.62 -2.02 5.92
CA LYS A 86 2.83 -2.46 6.61
C LYS A 86 2.74 -3.93 7.05
N LEU A 87 1.57 -4.35 7.50
CA LEU A 87 1.35 -5.75 7.88
C LEU A 87 1.52 -6.68 6.68
N HIS A 88 0.92 -6.32 5.56
CA HIS A 88 1.05 -7.10 4.33
C HIS A 88 2.50 -7.15 3.85
N LEU A 89 3.25 -6.07 4.02
CA LEU A 89 4.65 -5.99 3.61
C LEU A 89 5.51 -7.02 4.35
N LEU A 90 5.19 -7.33 5.61
CA LEU A 90 5.93 -8.34 6.36
C LEU A 90 5.88 -9.71 5.68
N GLU A 91 4.77 -10.03 5.03
CA GLU A 91 4.62 -11.29 4.30
C GLU A 91 5.24 -11.23 2.92
N SER A 92 5.02 -10.14 2.19
CA SER A 92 5.46 -10.02 0.79
C SER A 92 6.95 -9.73 0.65
N GLN A 93 7.55 -9.03 1.61
CA GLN A 93 8.97 -8.64 1.61
C GLN A 93 9.40 -7.86 0.36
N LEU A 94 8.45 -7.15 -0.26
CA LEU A 94 8.72 -6.32 -1.42
C LEU A 94 9.46 -5.04 -1.03
N ASP A 95 10.05 -4.36 -2.00
CA ASP A 95 10.84 -3.13 -1.77
C ASP A 95 9.92 -1.90 -1.71
N ILE A 96 9.28 -1.72 -0.58
CA ILE A 96 8.33 -0.62 -0.34
C ILE A 96 8.63 0.05 1.00
N SER A 97 8.66 1.39 0.99
CA SER A 97 8.74 2.19 2.20
C SER A 97 7.39 2.90 2.40
N TYR A 98 6.69 2.57 3.47
CA TYR A 98 5.41 3.20 3.81
C TYR A 98 5.61 4.30 4.83
N LEU A 99 5.13 5.51 4.52
CA LEU A 99 5.33 6.68 5.38
C LEU A 99 4.01 7.39 5.66
N ASP A 100 3.83 7.81 6.91
CA ASP A 100 2.74 8.70 7.32
C ASP A 100 3.11 10.12 6.90
N SER A 101 2.60 10.56 5.77
CA SER A 101 2.97 11.85 5.20
C SER A 101 1.91 12.34 4.23
N THR A 102 1.81 13.67 4.10
CA THR A 102 1.14 14.29 2.95
C THR A 102 2.13 14.45 1.81
N ALA A 103 1.62 14.73 0.61
CA ALA A 103 2.48 15.04 -0.53
C ALA A 103 3.38 16.25 -0.25
N GLU A 104 2.81 17.29 0.37
CA GLU A 104 3.53 18.52 0.71
C GLU A 104 4.64 18.25 1.72
N GLU A 105 4.34 17.53 2.80
CA GLU A 105 5.34 17.17 3.82
C GLU A 105 6.48 16.36 3.21
N PHE A 106 6.14 15.41 2.35
CA PHE A 106 7.13 14.57 1.69
C PHE A 106 8.04 15.41 0.78
N ALA A 107 7.46 16.32 0.01
CA ALA A 107 8.20 17.19 -0.89
C ALA A 107 9.23 18.04 -0.14
N GLU A 108 8.91 18.48 1.09
CA GLU A 108 9.82 19.26 1.92
C GLU A 108 11.07 18.47 2.34
N THR A 109 10.99 17.14 2.40
CA THR A 109 12.11 16.29 2.82
C THR A 109 13.03 15.90 1.66
N GLN A 110 12.62 16.20 0.42
CA GLN A 110 13.40 15.84 -0.77
C GLN A 110 14.22 17.02 -1.27
N PRO A 111 15.46 16.80 -1.72
CA PRO A 111 16.29 17.86 -2.30
C PRO A 111 15.75 18.41 -3.62
#